data_c165d490b8359e988a7d5ebcecba8857
#
_entry.id   c165d490b8359e988a7d5ebcecba8857
#
_cell.length_a   1.000
_cell.length_b   1.000
_cell.length_c   1.000
_cell.angle_alpha   90.00
_cell.angle_beta   90.00
_cell.angle_gamma   90.00
#
_symmetry.space_group_name_H-M   'P 1'
#
loop_
_entity.id
_entity.type
_entity.pdbx_description
1 polymer ?
#
loop_
_entity_poly.entity_id
_entity_poly.type
_entity_poly.pdbx_seq_one_letter_code
_entity_poly.pdbx_strand_id
1 'polypeptide(L)'
;HTGEALHLKVEVSQHPQVSIVQKTPVLQFGRSYVASHFSLETMMAGKLIACLERDFHKGESTVKGRDYYDILWFMQQKILPLEEKLARDGKRPYTTQSALALLDEKVQKINLNDLAADLLPLFEKRTFIEAWLESFKDNFTAYYQAYL
;
A
#
# COMPACT_ATOMS: atom_id res chain seq x y z
N HIS A 1 -24.61 -23.33 -4.09
CA HIS A 1 -24.49 -22.34 -2.99
C HIS A 1 -23.92 -23.08 -1.80
N THR A 2 -22.63 -22.93 -1.58
CA THR A 2 -21.98 -23.25 -0.31
C THR A 2 -22.47 -22.20 0.69
N GLY A 3 -23.15 -22.64 1.76
CA GLY A 3 -23.74 -21.76 2.77
C GLY A 3 -22.68 -21.10 3.69
N GLU A 4 -21.51 -20.74 3.16
CA GLU A 4 -20.47 -20.02 3.89
C GLU A 4 -20.87 -18.55 4.07
N ALA A 5 -20.90 -18.10 5.31
CA ALA A 5 -21.18 -16.71 5.63
C ALA A 5 -19.99 -15.83 5.21
N LEU A 6 -20.28 -14.76 4.47
CA LEU A 6 -19.28 -13.73 4.18
C LEU A 6 -19.08 -12.87 5.43
N HIS A 7 -17.88 -12.89 5.98
CA HIS A 7 -17.51 -12.04 7.11
C HIS A 7 -16.86 -10.75 6.62
N LEU A 8 -17.50 -9.61 6.92
CA LEU A 8 -16.95 -8.27 6.66
C LEU A 8 -16.48 -7.64 7.97
N LYS A 9 -15.19 -7.42 8.11
CA LYS A 9 -14.63 -6.67 9.23
C LYS A 9 -14.57 -5.19 8.88
N VAL A 10 -15.21 -4.34 9.70
CA VAL A 10 -15.15 -2.88 9.58
C VAL A 10 -14.34 -2.35 10.75
N GLU A 11 -13.27 -1.63 10.45
CA GLU A 11 -12.40 -0.98 11.43
C GLU A 11 -12.50 0.54 11.27
N VAL A 12 -12.69 1.25 12.37
CA VAL A 12 -12.77 2.72 12.41
C VAL A 12 -11.63 3.26 13.27
N SER A 13 -10.75 4.06 12.67
CA SER A 13 -9.71 4.77 13.42
C SER A 13 -10.28 6.07 13.97
N GLN A 14 -10.05 6.34 15.27
CA GLN A 14 -10.42 7.58 15.93
C GLN A 14 -9.27 8.59 16.01
N HIS A 15 -8.09 8.23 15.52
CA HIS A 15 -6.93 9.12 15.53
C HIS A 15 -7.02 10.16 14.42
N PRO A 16 -6.81 11.47 14.73
CA PRO A 16 -6.69 12.49 13.71
C PRO A 16 -5.56 12.14 12.74
N GLN A 17 -5.83 12.24 11.46
CA GLN A 17 -4.84 11.99 10.40
C GLN A 17 -4.89 13.11 9.39
N VAL A 18 -3.72 13.49 8.87
CA VAL A 18 -3.63 14.37 7.71
C VAL A 18 -4.18 13.64 6.49
N SER A 19 -5.22 14.18 5.87
CA SER A 19 -5.85 13.55 4.72
C SER A 19 -6.58 14.52 3.82
N ILE A 20 -6.57 14.22 2.53
CA ILE A 20 -7.43 14.84 1.54
C ILE A 20 -8.55 13.86 1.23
N VAL A 21 -9.79 14.27 1.48
CA VAL A 21 -10.99 13.48 1.20
C VAL A 21 -11.59 13.92 -0.13
N GLN A 22 -11.86 12.96 -0.98
CA GLN A 22 -12.53 13.14 -2.27
C GLN A 22 -13.91 12.49 -2.24
N LYS A 23 -14.80 12.98 -3.11
CA LYS A 23 -16.14 12.45 -3.29
C LYS A 23 -16.32 12.02 -4.73
N THR A 24 -16.65 10.77 -4.95
CA THR A 24 -16.87 10.21 -6.28
C THR A 24 -18.30 9.69 -6.40
N PRO A 25 -19.06 10.16 -7.40
CA PRO A 25 -20.35 9.56 -7.72
C PRO A 25 -20.16 8.15 -8.26
N VAL A 26 -20.91 7.20 -7.73
CA VAL A 26 -20.87 5.79 -8.14
C VAL A 26 -22.27 5.38 -8.58
N LEU A 27 -22.36 4.80 -9.76
CA LEU A 27 -23.58 4.15 -10.25
C LEU A 27 -23.32 2.66 -10.37
N GLN A 28 -23.90 1.89 -9.49
CA GLN A 28 -23.72 0.43 -9.48
C GLN A 28 -25.00 -0.29 -9.05
N PHE A 29 -25.30 -1.42 -9.69
CA PHE A 29 -26.51 -2.18 -9.44
C PHE A 29 -27.81 -1.36 -9.50
N GLY A 30 -27.89 -0.39 -10.42
CA GLY A 30 -29.06 0.49 -10.59
C GLY A 30 -29.25 1.52 -9.45
N ARG A 31 -28.27 1.70 -8.57
CA ARG A 31 -28.28 2.68 -7.49
C ARG A 31 -27.18 3.70 -7.68
N SER A 32 -27.51 4.97 -7.40
CA SER A 32 -26.55 6.07 -7.41
C SER A 32 -26.27 6.51 -5.98
N TYR A 33 -24.99 6.65 -5.63
CA TYR A 33 -24.54 7.17 -4.34
C TYR A 33 -23.21 7.93 -4.50
N VAL A 34 -22.85 8.69 -3.48
CA VAL A 34 -21.56 9.40 -3.44
C VAL A 34 -20.68 8.70 -2.42
N ALA A 35 -19.57 8.14 -2.88
CA ALA A 35 -18.55 7.55 -2.02
C ALA A 35 -17.55 8.63 -1.58
N SER A 36 -17.33 8.76 -0.26
CA SER A 36 -16.24 9.55 0.30
C SER A 36 -15.03 8.63 0.50
N HIS A 37 -13.88 9.01 -0.03
CA HIS A 37 -12.65 8.24 0.08
C HIS A 37 -11.43 9.16 0.18
N PHE A 38 -10.31 8.64 0.63
CA PHE A 38 -9.05 9.38 0.59
C PHE A 38 -8.54 9.56 -0.83
N SER A 39 -7.83 10.68 -1.08
CA SER A 39 -7.11 10.86 -2.34
C SER A 39 -5.98 9.83 -2.48
N LEU A 40 -5.53 9.59 -3.72
CA LEU A 40 -4.43 8.64 -4.00
C LEU A 40 -3.14 9.08 -3.31
N GLU A 41 -2.87 10.37 -3.24
CA GLU A 41 -1.72 10.95 -2.55
C GLU A 41 -1.74 10.64 -1.04
N THR A 42 -2.94 10.78 -0.43
CA THR A 42 -3.15 10.41 0.99
C THR A 42 -2.95 8.92 1.21
N MET A 43 -3.48 8.10 0.32
CA MET A 43 -3.36 6.64 0.42
C MET A 43 -1.92 6.19 0.26
N MET A 44 -1.18 6.73 -0.73
CA MET A 44 0.23 6.43 -0.94
C MET A 44 1.08 6.81 0.29
N ALA A 45 0.90 8.02 0.84
CA ALA A 45 1.61 8.44 2.04
C ALA A 45 1.34 7.51 3.23
N GLY A 46 0.08 7.11 3.44
CA GLY A 46 -0.28 6.15 4.48
C GLY A 46 0.38 4.77 4.30
N LYS A 47 0.47 4.28 3.07
CA LYS A 47 1.17 3.02 2.75
C LYS A 47 2.68 3.12 2.97
N LEU A 48 3.31 4.24 2.59
CA LEU A 48 4.73 4.48 2.85
C LEU A 48 5.02 4.44 4.36
N ILE A 49 4.27 5.19 5.18
CA ILE A 49 4.42 5.18 6.63
C ILE A 49 4.23 3.76 7.18
N ALA A 50 3.20 3.05 6.74
CA ALA A 50 2.95 1.68 7.18
C ALA A 50 4.11 0.72 6.86
N CYS A 51 4.68 0.79 5.66
CA CYS A 51 5.82 -0.05 5.27
C CYS A 51 7.09 0.30 6.05
N LEU A 52 7.29 1.58 6.38
CA LEU A 52 8.48 2.04 7.10
C LEU A 52 8.43 1.72 8.60
N GLU A 53 7.26 1.84 9.22
CA GLU A 53 7.12 1.92 10.66
C GLU A 53 6.36 0.76 11.31
N ARG A 54 5.77 -0.15 10.51
CA ARG A 54 5.05 -1.29 11.10
C ARG A 54 6.00 -2.17 11.90
N ASP A 55 5.65 -2.33 13.17
CA ASP A 55 6.29 -3.29 14.05
C ASP A 55 5.56 -4.64 13.93
N PHE A 56 6.32 -5.72 13.84
CA PHE A 56 5.78 -7.08 13.78
C PHE A 56 6.03 -7.76 15.11
N HIS A 57 5.00 -8.40 15.65
CA HIS A 57 5.13 -9.21 16.86
C HIS A 57 5.80 -10.55 16.53
N LYS A 58 6.38 -11.17 17.57
CA LYS A 58 7.04 -12.47 17.42
C LYS A 58 6.06 -13.51 16.86
N GLY A 59 6.41 -14.10 15.73
CA GLY A 59 5.58 -15.08 15.03
C GLY A 59 4.68 -14.54 13.91
N GLU A 60 4.64 -13.22 13.71
CA GLU A 60 3.98 -12.62 12.56
C GLU A 60 4.92 -12.53 11.35
N SER A 61 4.34 -12.50 10.15
CA SER A 61 5.10 -12.19 8.94
C SER A 61 5.71 -10.80 9.04
N THR A 62 7.01 -10.70 8.76
CA THR A 62 7.76 -9.43 8.76
C THR A 62 7.42 -8.54 7.56
N VAL A 63 6.53 -8.99 6.68
CA VAL A 63 6.18 -8.30 5.44
C VAL A 63 4.67 -8.36 5.24
N LYS A 64 4.08 -7.23 4.86
CA LYS A 64 2.72 -7.15 4.30
C LYS A 64 2.83 -6.89 2.81
N GLY A 65 2.91 -7.96 2.01
CA GLY A 65 3.18 -7.90 0.58
C GLY A 65 2.24 -6.98 -0.20
N ARG A 66 0.95 -6.95 0.19
CA ARG A 66 -0.03 -6.05 -0.42
C ARG A 66 0.32 -4.57 -0.29
N ASP A 67 0.96 -4.14 0.80
CA ASP A 67 1.35 -2.73 0.96
C ASP A 67 2.45 -2.36 -0.04
N TYR A 68 3.40 -3.26 -0.30
CA TYR A 68 4.44 -3.09 -1.33
C TYR A 68 3.87 -3.16 -2.75
N TYR A 69 2.89 -4.04 -2.98
CA TYR A 69 2.18 -4.12 -4.24
C TYR A 69 1.47 -2.80 -4.56
N ASP A 70 0.74 -2.26 -3.58
CA ASP A 70 0.03 -0.99 -3.71
C ASP A 70 0.99 0.18 -3.96
N ILE A 71 2.14 0.26 -3.25
CA ILE A 71 3.13 1.33 -3.45
C ILE A 71 3.70 1.28 -4.86
N LEU A 72 4.08 0.09 -5.35
CA LEU A 72 4.59 -0.04 -6.71
C LEU A 72 3.53 0.39 -7.74
N TRP A 73 2.27 0.06 -7.51
CA TRP A 73 1.17 0.52 -8.34
C TRP A 73 1.03 2.05 -8.32
N PHE A 74 1.09 2.71 -7.15
CA PHE A 74 1.08 4.17 -7.06
C PHE A 74 2.24 4.81 -7.84
N MET A 75 3.44 4.22 -7.73
CA MET A 75 4.62 4.70 -8.44
C MET A 75 4.46 4.57 -9.96
N GLN A 76 3.87 3.48 -10.46
CA GLN A 76 3.54 3.29 -11.88
C GLN A 76 2.55 4.35 -12.38
N GLN A 77 1.61 4.77 -11.54
CA GLN A 77 0.66 5.85 -11.85
C GLN A 77 1.27 7.25 -11.66
N LYS A 78 2.54 7.36 -11.26
CA LYS A 78 3.25 8.62 -10.98
C LYS A 78 2.53 9.48 -9.91
N ILE A 79 1.87 8.83 -8.94
CA ILE A 79 1.24 9.50 -7.82
C ILE A 79 2.33 10.00 -6.87
N LEU A 80 2.28 11.27 -6.49
CA LEU A 80 3.12 11.82 -5.42
C LEU A 80 2.42 11.63 -4.08
N PRO A 81 3.12 11.13 -3.05
CA PRO A 81 2.52 11.02 -1.72
C PRO A 81 2.25 12.39 -1.10
N LEU A 82 1.23 12.49 -0.25
CA LEU A 82 0.90 13.72 0.47
C LEU A 82 2.02 14.06 1.47
N GLU A 83 2.84 15.06 1.14
CA GLU A 83 4.00 15.49 1.94
C GLU A 83 3.62 15.86 3.39
N GLU A 84 2.53 16.58 3.58
CA GLU A 84 2.07 16.97 4.92
C GLU A 84 1.77 15.75 5.79
N LYS A 85 1.20 14.68 5.20
CA LYS A 85 0.94 13.42 5.90
C LYS A 85 2.25 12.71 6.27
N LEU A 86 3.21 12.66 5.35
CA LEU A 86 4.53 12.09 5.62
C LEU A 86 5.27 12.83 6.75
N ALA A 87 5.13 14.15 6.78
CA ALA A 87 5.80 14.98 7.78
C ALA A 87 5.15 14.89 9.18
N ARG A 88 3.85 14.58 9.27
CA ARG A 88 3.10 14.72 10.54
C ARG A 88 2.59 13.41 11.13
N ASP A 89 2.24 12.43 10.31
CA ASP A 89 1.58 11.21 10.78
C ASP A 89 2.55 10.06 11.07
N GLY A 90 3.80 10.15 10.63
CA GLY A 90 4.85 9.18 10.95
C GLY A 90 5.41 9.35 12.36
N LYS A 91 6.05 8.31 12.90
CA LYS A 91 6.81 8.37 14.18
C LYS A 91 7.92 9.43 14.13
N ARG A 92 8.35 9.80 12.93
CA ARG A 92 9.27 10.89 12.63
C ARG A 92 8.84 11.56 11.32
N PRO A 93 9.23 12.83 11.09
CA PRO A 93 8.91 13.49 9.83
C PRO A 93 9.68 12.85 8.67
N TYR A 94 8.98 12.63 7.57
CA TYR A 94 9.55 12.20 6.29
C TYR A 94 9.24 13.21 5.21
N THR A 95 10.12 13.29 4.21
CA THR A 95 9.83 13.83 2.88
C THR A 95 9.58 12.67 1.93
N THR A 96 9.01 12.92 0.75
CA THR A 96 8.86 11.90 -0.30
C THR A 96 10.18 11.20 -0.60
N GLN A 97 11.26 11.98 -0.78
CA GLN A 97 12.59 11.44 -1.09
C GLN A 97 13.14 10.56 0.04
N SER A 98 13.07 11.05 1.30
CA SER A 98 13.58 10.28 2.44
C SER A 98 12.78 9.00 2.70
N ALA A 99 11.46 9.05 2.53
CA ALA A 99 10.60 7.87 2.69
C ALA A 99 10.88 6.81 1.63
N LEU A 100 10.97 7.21 0.36
CA LEU A 100 11.23 6.28 -0.73
C LEU A 100 12.65 5.71 -0.67
N ALA A 101 13.66 6.51 -0.29
CA ALA A 101 15.04 6.02 -0.11
C ALA A 101 15.11 4.93 0.97
N LEU A 102 14.51 5.18 2.13
CA LEU A 102 14.44 4.21 3.22
C LEU A 102 13.65 2.94 2.83
N LEU A 103 12.61 3.13 2.03
CA LEU A 103 11.83 2.01 1.56
C LEU A 103 12.60 1.16 0.53
N ASP A 104 13.37 1.79 -0.37
CA ASP A 104 14.23 1.07 -1.31
C ASP A 104 15.27 0.20 -0.57
N GLU A 105 15.92 0.76 0.45
CA GLU A 105 16.82 -0.03 1.30
C GLU A 105 16.14 -1.24 1.95
N LYS A 106 14.87 -1.08 2.38
CA LYS A 106 14.06 -2.17 2.92
C LYS A 106 13.74 -3.21 1.84
N VAL A 107 13.31 -2.76 0.66
CA VAL A 107 12.94 -3.61 -0.48
C VAL A 107 14.10 -4.51 -0.89
N GLN A 108 15.32 -3.98 -0.94
CA GLN A 108 16.50 -4.79 -1.29
C GLN A 108 16.74 -5.95 -0.32
N LYS A 109 16.36 -5.78 0.95
CA LYS A 109 16.54 -6.78 2.02
C LYS A 109 15.36 -7.74 2.17
N ILE A 110 14.21 -7.47 1.53
CA ILE A 110 13.01 -8.31 1.63
C ILE A 110 13.28 -9.72 1.08
N ASN A 111 12.84 -10.71 1.85
CA ASN A 111 12.73 -12.08 1.35
C ASN A 111 11.49 -12.21 0.46
N LEU A 112 11.70 -12.55 -0.81
CA LEU A 112 10.62 -12.70 -1.78
C LEU A 112 9.64 -13.84 -1.43
N ASN A 113 10.07 -14.84 -0.67
CA ASN A 113 9.16 -15.90 -0.20
C ASN A 113 8.13 -15.36 0.80
N ASP A 114 8.52 -14.41 1.67
CA ASP A 114 7.59 -13.77 2.61
C ASP A 114 6.57 -12.90 1.87
N LEU A 115 7.02 -12.18 0.83
CA LEU A 115 6.13 -11.44 -0.09
C LEU A 115 5.16 -12.37 -0.81
N ALA A 116 5.66 -13.49 -1.34
CA ALA A 116 4.87 -14.49 -2.02
C ALA A 116 3.79 -15.07 -1.11
N ALA A 117 4.14 -15.42 0.13
CA ALA A 117 3.21 -15.99 1.09
C ALA A 117 2.03 -15.06 1.41
N ASP A 118 2.26 -13.73 1.45
CA ASP A 118 1.19 -12.74 1.70
C ASP A 118 0.38 -12.42 0.43
N LEU A 119 0.99 -12.45 -0.76
CA LEU A 119 0.33 -12.04 -2.00
C LEU A 119 -0.42 -13.16 -2.72
N LEU A 120 0.16 -14.37 -2.80
CA LEU A 120 -0.42 -15.46 -3.58
C LEU A 120 -1.89 -15.79 -3.22
N PRO A 121 -2.32 -15.75 -1.95
CA PRO A 121 -3.71 -16.00 -1.60
C PRO A 121 -4.70 -14.93 -2.09
N LEU A 122 -4.22 -13.73 -2.47
CA LEU A 122 -5.05 -12.60 -2.87
C LEU A 122 -5.37 -12.58 -4.38
N PHE A 123 -4.71 -13.42 -5.18
CA PHE A 123 -4.82 -13.40 -6.63
C PHE A 123 -5.25 -14.75 -7.19
N GLU A 124 -6.22 -14.72 -8.09
CA GLU A 124 -6.69 -15.94 -8.78
C GLU A 124 -5.60 -16.54 -9.69
N LYS A 125 -4.84 -15.67 -10.39
CA LYS A 125 -3.78 -16.08 -11.31
C LYS A 125 -2.43 -16.07 -10.60
N ARG A 126 -2.03 -17.22 -10.11
CA ARG A 126 -0.75 -17.43 -9.44
C ARG A 126 0.45 -17.00 -10.27
N THR A 127 0.45 -17.35 -11.57
CA THR A 127 1.52 -17.01 -12.51
C THR A 127 1.75 -15.51 -12.67
N PHE A 128 0.69 -14.70 -12.49
CA PHE A 128 0.82 -13.24 -12.51
C PHE A 128 1.68 -12.74 -11.34
N ILE A 129 1.43 -13.24 -10.13
CA ILE A 129 2.19 -12.83 -8.95
C ILE A 129 3.61 -13.38 -8.99
N GLU A 130 3.82 -14.59 -9.47
CA GLU A 130 5.15 -15.16 -9.65
C GLU A 130 6.01 -14.28 -10.57
N ALA A 131 5.49 -13.89 -11.74
CA ALA A 131 6.18 -12.96 -12.64
C ALA A 131 6.39 -11.56 -12.04
N TRP A 132 5.43 -11.06 -11.25
CA TRP A 132 5.55 -9.80 -10.55
C TRP A 132 6.69 -9.86 -9.50
N LEU A 133 6.80 -10.95 -8.74
CA LEU A 133 7.85 -11.15 -7.73
C LEU A 133 9.25 -11.21 -8.36
N GLU A 134 9.39 -11.87 -9.51
CA GLU A 134 10.67 -11.96 -10.23
C GLU A 134 11.25 -10.58 -10.57
N SER A 135 10.38 -9.64 -10.96
CA SER A 135 10.77 -8.29 -11.38
C SER A 135 10.59 -7.21 -10.31
N PHE A 136 10.09 -7.57 -9.12
CA PHE A 136 9.66 -6.60 -8.11
C PHE A 136 10.75 -5.63 -7.69
N LYS A 137 11.94 -6.14 -7.30
CA LYS A 137 13.04 -5.27 -6.79
C LYS A 137 13.57 -4.35 -7.88
N ASP A 138 13.78 -4.87 -9.08
CA ASP A 138 14.27 -4.09 -10.22
C ASP A 138 13.27 -3.00 -10.62
N ASN A 139 11.99 -3.37 -10.71
CA ASN A 139 10.93 -2.42 -10.99
C ASN A 139 10.82 -1.35 -9.90
N PHE A 140 10.91 -1.74 -8.63
CA PHE A 140 10.85 -0.79 -7.52
C PHE A 140 11.96 0.25 -7.63
N THR A 141 13.20 -0.19 -7.82
CA THR A 141 14.36 0.69 -7.98
C THR A 141 14.21 1.60 -9.20
N ALA A 142 13.78 1.05 -10.34
CA ALA A 142 13.58 1.85 -11.55
C ALA A 142 12.51 2.95 -11.37
N TYR A 143 11.39 2.63 -10.74
CA TYR A 143 10.36 3.63 -10.45
C TYR A 143 10.80 4.62 -9.37
N TYR A 144 11.51 4.18 -8.33
CA TYR A 144 12.06 5.06 -7.30
C TYR A 144 12.95 6.16 -7.89
N GLN A 145 13.82 5.80 -8.83
CA GLN A 145 14.70 6.78 -9.50
C GLN A 145 13.93 7.89 -10.24
N ALA A 146 12.70 7.63 -10.65
CA ALA A 146 11.84 8.64 -11.29
C ALA A 146 11.26 9.69 -10.30
N TYR A 147 11.43 9.47 -8.99
CA TYR A 147 11.01 10.40 -7.92
C TYR A 147 12.17 11.23 -7.35
N LEU A 148 13.41 10.96 -7.78
CA LEU A 148 14.60 11.74 -7.42
C LEU A 148 14.77 12.96 -8.32
#